data_34f08b78081c69f9e1d741b07188c2a8
#
_entry.id   34f08b78081c69f9e1d741b07188c2a8
#
_cell.length_a   1.000
_cell.length_b   1.000
_cell.length_c   1.000
_cell.angle_alpha   90.00
_cell.angle_beta   90.00
_cell.angle_gamma   90.00
#
_symmetry.space_group_name_H-M   'P 1'
#
loop_
_entity.id
_entity.type
_entity.pdbx_description
1 polymer ?
#
loop_
_entity_poly.entity_id
_entity_poly.type
_entity_poly.pdbx_seq_one_letter_code
_entity_poly.pdbx_strand_id
1 'polypeptide(L)'
;MKSLKSFIIESAKTKFFETTVGKFFAWYVDFSEDWNDIDAKDAEDVFDSNDVPELNDFSNAKEFVKFINDNKDKKIKVKQEQLPNVYDTSFEVDGKEISLDTVSLFGYDEDGKKLF
;
A
#
# COMPACT_ATOMS: atom_id res chain seq x y z
N MET A 1 -8.36 25.43 -22.18
CA MET A 1 -8.94 24.07 -22.25
C MET A 1 -7.94 22.97 -22.00
N LYS A 2 -6.66 23.19 -22.27
CA LYS A 2 -5.63 22.19 -21.99
C LYS A 2 -5.54 21.86 -20.51
N SER A 3 -5.61 22.87 -19.64
CA SER A 3 -5.52 22.64 -18.20
C SER A 3 -6.67 21.78 -17.67
N LEU A 4 -7.88 22.00 -18.17
CA LEU A 4 -9.02 21.21 -17.80
C LEU A 4 -8.88 19.76 -18.27
N LYS A 5 -8.40 19.58 -19.49
CA LYS A 5 -8.18 18.26 -20.05
C LYS A 5 -7.09 17.51 -19.29
N SER A 6 -6.00 18.18 -18.95
CA SER A 6 -4.93 17.59 -18.15
C SER A 6 -5.42 17.20 -16.77
N PHE A 7 -6.25 18.03 -16.15
CA PHE A 7 -6.84 17.74 -14.86
C PHE A 7 -7.69 16.47 -14.91
N ILE A 8 -8.51 16.32 -15.93
CA ILE A 8 -9.35 15.12 -16.09
C ILE A 8 -8.49 13.88 -16.25
N ILE A 9 -7.41 13.95 -17.03
CA ILE A 9 -6.50 12.83 -17.22
C ILE A 9 -5.81 12.45 -15.92
N GLU A 10 -5.36 13.43 -15.15
CA GLU A 10 -4.72 13.18 -13.85
C GLU A 10 -5.69 12.54 -12.87
N SER A 11 -6.93 13.02 -12.83
CA SER A 11 -7.95 12.43 -11.97
C SER A 11 -8.23 10.98 -12.33
N ALA A 12 -8.22 10.65 -13.63
CA ALA A 12 -8.44 9.28 -14.09
C ALA A 12 -7.31 8.33 -13.68
N LYS A 13 -6.12 8.86 -13.39
CA LYS A 13 -4.96 8.07 -12.96
C LYS A 13 -4.90 7.85 -11.47
N THR A 14 -5.78 8.49 -10.72
CA THR A 14 -5.79 8.39 -9.26
C THR A 14 -6.98 7.53 -8.83
N LYS A 15 -6.71 6.52 -8.03
CA LYS A 15 -7.73 5.62 -7.50
C LYS A 15 -7.72 5.67 -5.98
N PHE A 16 -8.90 5.42 -5.40
CA PHE A 16 -9.06 5.35 -3.96
C PHE A 16 -9.71 4.02 -3.59
N PHE A 17 -9.21 3.39 -2.53
CA PHE A 17 -9.75 2.13 -2.04
C PHE A 17 -9.95 2.22 -0.53
N GLU A 18 -11.10 1.75 -0.05
CA GLU A 18 -11.36 1.63 1.37
C GLU A 18 -11.06 0.22 1.82
N THR A 19 -10.23 0.08 2.85
CA THR A 19 -9.82 -1.23 3.37
C THR A 19 -9.37 -1.07 4.82
N THR A 20 -8.65 -2.05 5.33
CA THR A 20 -8.02 -1.97 6.65
C THR A 20 -6.51 -2.07 6.50
N VAL A 21 -5.78 -1.64 7.54
CA VAL A 21 -4.32 -1.72 7.54
C VAL A 21 -3.86 -3.15 7.29
N GLY A 22 -4.48 -4.11 7.96
CA GLY A 22 -4.10 -5.52 7.80
C GLY A 22 -4.34 -6.04 6.40
N LYS A 23 -5.47 -5.74 5.81
CA LYS A 23 -5.77 -6.19 4.44
C LYS A 23 -4.82 -5.57 3.43
N PHE A 24 -4.53 -4.28 3.58
CA PHE A 24 -3.60 -3.61 2.67
C PHE A 24 -2.21 -4.26 2.72
N PHE A 25 -1.67 -4.44 3.92
CA PHE A 25 -0.32 -5.00 4.06
C PHE A 25 -0.26 -6.48 3.73
N ALA A 26 -1.32 -7.24 3.95
CA ALA A 26 -1.39 -8.63 3.48
C ALA A 26 -1.23 -8.68 1.96
N TRP A 27 -1.93 -7.81 1.26
CA TRP A 27 -1.79 -7.70 -0.19
C TRP A 27 -0.40 -7.21 -0.58
N TYR A 28 0.11 -6.21 0.11
CA TYR A 28 1.43 -5.63 -0.19
C TYR A 28 2.55 -6.65 -0.02
N VAL A 29 2.49 -7.46 1.03
CA VAL A 29 3.55 -8.43 1.34
C VAL A 29 3.47 -9.67 0.45
N ASP A 30 2.28 -10.22 0.24
CA ASP A 30 2.15 -11.53 -0.42
C ASP A 30 0.87 -11.69 -1.25
N PHE A 31 0.30 -10.59 -1.71
CA PHE A 31 -0.95 -10.62 -2.49
C PHE A 31 -2.06 -11.42 -1.79
N SER A 32 -2.09 -11.38 -0.48
CA SER A 32 -3.08 -12.04 0.35
C SER A 32 -4.18 -11.07 0.78
N GLU A 33 -5.30 -11.60 1.20
CA GLU A 33 -6.44 -10.80 1.65
C GLU A 33 -6.47 -10.60 3.16
N ASP A 34 -5.83 -11.50 3.91
CA ASP A 34 -5.90 -11.49 5.37
C ASP A 34 -4.49 -11.46 5.97
N TRP A 35 -4.24 -10.47 6.82
CA TRP A 35 -2.96 -10.34 7.51
C TRP A 35 -2.64 -11.56 8.39
N ASN A 36 -3.66 -12.22 8.91
CA ASN A 36 -3.45 -13.42 9.73
C ASN A 36 -2.84 -14.58 8.94
N ASP A 37 -2.92 -14.54 7.61
CA ASP A 37 -2.33 -15.55 6.73
C ASP A 37 -0.88 -15.22 6.35
N ILE A 38 -0.37 -14.08 6.80
CA ILE A 38 0.99 -13.64 6.46
C ILE A 38 1.97 -14.11 7.54
N ASP A 39 3.04 -14.75 7.10
CA ASP A 39 4.14 -15.14 7.98
C ASP A 39 4.91 -13.88 8.37
N ALA A 40 5.15 -13.70 9.66
CA ALA A 40 5.89 -12.53 10.16
C ALA A 40 7.26 -12.41 9.52
N LYS A 41 7.93 -13.53 9.24
CA LYS A 41 9.22 -13.50 8.58
C LYS A 41 9.13 -12.97 7.16
N ASP A 42 8.08 -13.33 6.42
CA ASP A 42 7.88 -12.81 5.06
C ASP A 42 7.67 -11.29 5.08
N ALA A 43 6.93 -10.78 6.06
CA ALA A 43 6.73 -9.35 6.21
C ALA A 43 8.04 -8.64 6.57
N GLU A 44 8.85 -9.23 7.45
CA GLU A 44 10.16 -8.68 7.80
C GLU A 44 11.10 -8.66 6.58
N ASP A 45 11.09 -9.74 5.78
CA ASP A 45 11.91 -9.83 4.57
C ASP A 45 11.51 -8.78 3.54
N VAL A 46 10.23 -8.51 3.39
CA VAL A 46 9.73 -7.46 2.49
C VAL A 46 10.24 -6.10 2.96
N PHE A 47 10.18 -5.83 4.26
CA PHE A 47 10.69 -4.58 4.81
C PHE A 47 12.19 -4.42 4.55
N ASP A 48 12.95 -5.48 4.80
CA ASP A 48 14.41 -5.45 4.64
C ASP A 48 14.85 -5.39 3.18
N SER A 49 14.05 -5.98 2.28
CA SER A 49 14.36 -6.02 0.84
C SER A 49 14.01 -4.72 0.12
N ASN A 50 13.06 -3.96 0.65
CA ASN A 50 12.61 -2.73 0.04
C ASN A 50 13.33 -1.56 0.68
N ASP A 51 14.33 -1.04 0.00
CA ASP A 51 15.01 0.19 0.40
C ASP A 51 14.09 1.37 0.05
N VAL A 52 12.92 1.41 0.68
CA VAL A 52 11.89 2.40 0.40
C VAL A 52 11.96 3.47 1.47
N PRO A 53 12.28 4.73 1.10
CA PRO A 53 12.38 5.81 2.08
C PRO A 53 11.14 5.99 2.95
N GLU A 54 9.98 5.71 2.39
CA GLU A 54 8.70 5.85 3.09
C GLU A 54 8.54 4.87 4.26
N LEU A 55 9.26 3.75 4.21
CA LEU A 55 9.25 2.78 5.31
C LEU A 55 10.25 3.13 6.41
N ASN A 56 11.07 4.16 6.22
CA ASN A 56 12.02 4.61 7.22
C ASN A 56 11.36 5.19 8.47
N ASP A 57 10.04 5.37 8.47
CA ASP A 57 9.29 5.73 9.67
C ASP A 57 9.36 4.63 10.72
N PHE A 58 9.81 3.45 10.36
CA PHE A 58 9.98 2.33 11.27
C PHE A 58 11.47 2.07 11.45
N SER A 59 11.90 1.88 12.69
CA SER A 59 13.33 1.67 13.00
C SER A 59 13.86 0.35 12.49
N ASN A 60 12.99 -0.66 12.38
CA ASN A 60 13.38 -1.98 11.92
C ASN A 60 12.15 -2.79 11.49
N ALA A 61 12.39 -3.97 10.94
CA ALA A 61 11.33 -4.84 10.44
C ALA A 61 10.36 -5.26 11.55
N LYS A 62 10.84 -5.47 12.75
CA LYS A 62 9.97 -5.88 13.88
C LYS A 62 8.99 -4.79 14.25
N GLU A 63 9.42 -3.52 14.24
CA GLU A 63 8.51 -2.40 14.50
C GLU A 63 7.47 -2.26 13.40
N PHE A 64 7.85 -2.51 12.15
CA PHE A 64 6.94 -2.50 11.02
C PHE A 64 5.83 -3.55 11.22
N VAL A 65 6.21 -4.79 11.54
CA VAL A 65 5.25 -5.88 11.76
C VAL A 65 4.38 -5.58 12.98
N LYS A 66 4.98 -5.06 14.06
CA LYS A 66 4.23 -4.68 15.26
C LYS A 66 3.18 -3.61 14.96
N PHE A 67 3.55 -2.61 14.17
CA PHE A 67 2.62 -1.55 13.77
C PHE A 67 1.40 -2.14 13.07
N ILE A 68 1.62 -3.05 12.14
CA ILE A 68 0.53 -3.68 11.41
C ILE A 68 -0.36 -4.51 12.34
N ASN A 69 0.25 -5.30 13.22
CA ASN A 69 -0.50 -6.11 14.18
C ASN A 69 -1.34 -5.25 15.12
N ASP A 70 -0.79 -4.12 15.56
CA ASP A 70 -1.49 -3.22 16.48
C ASP A 70 -2.62 -2.45 15.80
N ASN A 71 -2.57 -2.29 14.49
CA ASN A 71 -3.50 -1.43 13.74
C ASN A 71 -4.28 -2.17 12.67
N LYS A 72 -4.19 -3.48 12.59
CA LYS A 72 -4.71 -4.28 11.47
C LYS A 72 -6.20 -4.08 11.18
N ASP A 73 -6.99 -3.79 12.19
CA ASP A 73 -8.44 -3.63 12.05
C ASP A 73 -8.85 -2.18 11.77
N LYS A 74 -7.91 -1.25 11.75
CA LYS A 74 -8.21 0.16 11.49
C LYS A 74 -8.52 0.37 10.04
N LYS A 75 -9.59 1.11 9.78
CA LYS A 75 -10.00 1.44 8.42
C LYS A 75 -9.13 2.54 7.86
N ILE A 76 -8.76 2.39 6.59
CA ILE A 76 -7.94 3.35 5.88
C ILE A 76 -8.53 3.60 4.49
N LYS A 77 -8.19 4.76 3.94
CA LYS A 77 -8.50 5.09 2.55
C LYS A 77 -7.18 5.17 1.80
N VAL A 78 -6.94 4.18 0.96
CA VAL A 78 -5.70 4.10 0.19
C VAL A 78 -5.85 4.90 -1.08
N LYS A 79 -4.90 5.80 -1.31
CA LYS A 79 -4.81 6.57 -2.54
C LYS A 79 -3.68 6.00 -3.39
N GLN A 80 -3.99 5.68 -4.63
CA GLN A 80 -2.96 5.20 -5.57
C GLN A 80 -2.96 6.06 -6.83
N GLU A 81 -1.81 6.63 -7.14
CA GLU A 81 -1.59 7.43 -8.32
C GLU A 81 -0.70 6.65 -9.29
N GLN A 82 -1.18 6.48 -10.52
CA GLN A 82 -0.43 5.74 -11.53
C GLN A 82 0.76 6.55 -12.03
N LEU A 83 1.95 5.99 -11.89
CA LEU A 83 3.19 6.51 -12.45
C LEU A 83 3.67 5.55 -13.56
N PRO A 84 4.70 5.91 -14.33
CA PRO A 84 5.12 5.06 -15.46
C PRO A 84 5.46 3.62 -15.10
N ASN A 85 6.05 3.37 -13.93
CA ASN A 85 6.53 2.04 -13.56
C ASN A 85 5.91 1.49 -12.27
N VAL A 86 5.28 2.34 -11.47
CA VAL A 86 4.74 1.95 -10.17
C VAL A 86 3.49 2.76 -9.88
N TYR A 87 2.83 2.42 -8.78
CA TYR A 87 1.75 3.23 -8.22
C TYR A 87 2.26 3.89 -6.95
N ASP A 88 2.16 5.22 -6.91
CA ASP A 88 2.45 5.98 -5.69
C ASP A 88 1.27 5.81 -4.74
N THR A 89 1.49 5.09 -3.66
CA THR A 89 0.44 4.63 -2.75
C THR A 89 0.61 5.27 -1.39
N SER A 90 -0.47 5.82 -0.86
CA SER A 90 -0.43 6.47 0.45
C SER A 90 -1.76 6.32 1.19
N PHE A 91 -1.67 6.37 2.50
CA PHE A 91 -2.83 6.39 3.38
C PHE A 91 -2.41 6.92 4.75
N GLU A 92 -3.40 7.24 5.58
CA GLU A 92 -3.15 7.80 6.90
C GLU A 92 -3.72 6.89 7.98
N VAL A 93 -2.94 6.67 9.04
CA VAL A 93 -3.35 5.91 10.22
C VAL A 93 -3.08 6.77 11.45
N ASP A 94 -4.15 7.16 12.16
CA ASP A 94 -4.05 7.95 13.38
C ASP A 94 -3.20 9.22 13.24
N GLY A 95 -3.35 9.90 12.10
CA GLY A 95 -2.61 11.12 11.83
C GLY A 95 -1.23 10.91 11.24
N LYS A 96 -0.77 9.67 11.13
CA LYS A 96 0.51 9.34 10.53
C LYS A 96 0.30 8.95 9.06
N GLU A 97 0.95 9.67 8.16
CA GLU A 97 0.90 9.33 6.74
C GLU A 97 1.94 8.27 6.41
N ILE A 98 1.51 7.26 5.68
CA ILE A 98 2.38 6.21 5.18
C ILE A 98 2.33 6.25 3.66
N SER A 99 3.49 6.33 3.04
CA SER A 99 3.64 6.36 1.58
C SER A 99 4.59 5.26 1.15
N LEU A 100 4.27 4.62 0.04
CA LEU A 100 5.13 3.58 -0.53
C LEU A 100 4.78 3.37 -1.99
N ASP A 101 5.66 2.69 -2.72
CA ASP A 101 5.42 2.33 -4.11
C ASP A 101 4.88 0.90 -4.18
N THR A 102 3.88 0.69 -5.03
CA THR A 102 3.35 -0.65 -5.25
C THR A 102 3.41 -0.98 -6.74
N VAL A 103 3.47 -2.28 -7.05
CA VAL A 103 3.59 -2.74 -8.45
C VAL A 103 2.24 -2.79 -9.16
N SER A 104 1.14 -2.79 -8.41
CA SER A 104 -0.20 -2.86 -8.99
C SER A 104 -1.22 -2.13 -8.13
N LEU A 105 -2.44 -2.03 -8.63
CA LEU A 105 -3.54 -1.47 -7.85
C LEU A 105 -3.92 -2.45 -6.73
N PHE A 106 -4.39 -1.91 -5.63
CA PHE A 106 -4.83 -2.72 -4.49
C PHE A 106 -5.89 -3.73 -4.94
N GLY A 107 -5.68 -4.97 -4.58
CA GLY A 107 -6.59 -6.06 -4.95
C GLY A 107 -6.27 -6.72 -6.29
N TYR A 108 -5.20 -6.30 -6.96
CA TYR A 108 -4.77 -6.86 -8.25
C TYR A 108 -3.33 -7.34 -8.16
N ASP A 109 -2.96 -8.30 -9.01
CA ASP A 109 -1.57 -8.73 -9.12
C ASP A 109 -0.81 -7.86 -10.14
N GLU A 110 0.48 -8.17 -10.34
CA GLU A 110 1.34 -7.39 -11.25
C GLU A 110 0.88 -7.48 -12.71
N ASP A 111 0.12 -8.48 -13.08
CA ASP A 111 -0.42 -8.64 -14.44
C ASP A 111 -1.77 -7.96 -14.63
N GLY A 112 -2.28 -7.31 -13.58
CA GLY A 112 -3.57 -6.65 -13.62
C GLY A 112 -4.75 -7.58 -13.39
N LYS A 113 -4.51 -8.79 -12.92
CA LYS A 113 -5.55 -9.75 -12.61
C LYS A 113 -6.12 -9.47 -11.22
N LYS A 114 -7.45 -9.42 -11.13
CA LYS A 114 -8.13 -9.19 -9.87
C LYS A 114 -7.95 -10.38 -8.93
N LEU A 115 -7.53 -10.11 -7.71
CA LEU A 115 -7.28 -11.13 -6.69
C LEU A 115 -8.47 -11.34 -5.75
N PHE A 116 -9.18 -10.26 -5.42
CA PHE A 116 -10.34 -10.33 -4.53
C PHE A 116 -11.24 -9.11 -4.66
#